data_3df05ac7b833f4b66d61cbd387601871
#
_entry.id   3df05ac7b833f4b66d61cbd387601871
#
_cell.length_a   1.000
_cell.length_b   1.000
_cell.length_c   1.000
_cell.angle_alpha   90.00
_cell.angle_beta   90.00
_cell.angle_gamma   90.00
#
_symmetry.space_group_name_H-M   'P 1'
#
loop_
_entity.id
_entity.type
_entity.pdbx_description
1 polymer ?
#
loop_
_entity_poly.entity_id
_entity_poly.type
_entity_poly.pdbx_seq_one_letter_code
_entity_poly.pdbx_strand_id
1 'polypeptide(L)'
;SAKLNSQTFSIRLVDSNGQFVPESDGQSLLLNLTFIASLIEISRERKNASGQILTPGAVAPFVVDAPFGDLDNKYKGHVAQAIPNSVNQVVFLLSSSHWEGSVESNIRAKVGKEYNMVLEESAGKKHKGADYIDILGRKYETVRYDCAKDKTLIEEVGSYV
;
A
#
# COMPACT_ATOMS: atom_id res chain seq x y z
N SER A 1 11.55 -0.08 -22.61
CA SER A 1 10.09 -0.29 -22.58
C SER A 1 9.72 -1.51 -21.75
N ALA A 2 8.43 -1.63 -21.38
CA ALA A 2 7.92 -2.82 -20.69
C ALA A 2 7.25 -3.77 -21.68
N LYS A 3 7.43 -5.08 -21.49
CA LYS A 3 6.75 -6.13 -22.29
C LYS A 3 6.01 -7.10 -21.36
N LEU A 4 4.76 -7.40 -21.70
CA LEU A 4 3.98 -8.46 -21.07
C LEU A 4 4.26 -9.79 -21.77
N ASN A 5 4.65 -10.80 -21.02
CA ASN A 5 4.69 -12.17 -21.51
C ASN A 5 3.27 -12.76 -21.39
N SER A 6 2.66 -13.09 -22.53
CA SER A 6 1.28 -13.59 -22.59
C SER A 6 1.10 -15.01 -22.05
N GLN A 7 2.18 -15.78 -21.87
CA GLN A 7 2.11 -17.14 -21.34
C GLN A 7 2.24 -17.18 -19.82
N THR A 8 3.16 -16.37 -19.29
CA THR A 8 3.43 -16.32 -17.83
C THR A 8 2.78 -15.14 -17.14
N PHE A 9 2.18 -14.21 -17.90
CA PHE A 9 1.62 -12.93 -17.42
C PHE A 9 2.62 -12.09 -16.61
N SER A 10 3.93 -12.31 -16.84
CA SER A 10 4.98 -11.50 -16.22
C SER A 10 5.30 -10.28 -17.09
N ILE A 11 5.52 -9.15 -16.43
CA ILE A 11 5.96 -7.92 -17.08
C ILE A 11 7.44 -7.78 -16.84
N ARG A 12 8.20 -7.44 -17.90
CA ARG A 12 9.65 -7.24 -17.82
C ARG A 12 10.08 -6.02 -18.62
N LEU A 13 11.14 -5.39 -18.15
CA LEU A 13 11.78 -4.32 -18.90
C LEU A 13 12.61 -4.89 -20.07
N VAL A 14 12.53 -4.20 -21.20
CA VAL A 14 13.33 -4.52 -22.39
C VAL A 14 14.04 -3.26 -22.90
N ASP A 15 15.26 -3.46 -23.42
CA ASP A 15 16.05 -2.41 -24.06
C ASP A 15 15.51 -2.05 -25.47
N SER A 16 16.26 -1.22 -26.20
CA SER A 16 15.93 -0.83 -27.58
C SER A 16 15.98 -1.99 -28.57
N ASN A 17 16.73 -3.06 -28.26
CA ASN A 17 16.89 -4.25 -29.10
C ASN A 17 15.87 -5.35 -28.74
N GLY A 18 15.00 -5.11 -27.74
CA GLY A 18 14.00 -6.06 -27.29
C GLY A 18 14.54 -7.14 -26.35
N GLN A 19 15.76 -6.99 -25.83
CA GLN A 19 16.37 -7.92 -24.87
C GLN A 19 15.94 -7.55 -23.44
N PHE A 20 15.77 -8.56 -22.58
CA PHE A 20 15.43 -8.33 -21.18
C PHE A 20 16.56 -7.64 -20.44
N VAL A 21 16.20 -6.63 -19.68
CA VAL A 21 17.11 -5.88 -18.81
C VAL A 21 16.93 -6.37 -17.37
N PRO A 22 18.02 -6.63 -16.63
CA PRO A 22 17.92 -6.94 -15.19
C PRO A 22 17.22 -5.80 -14.45
N GLU A 23 16.30 -6.14 -13.57
CA GLU A 23 15.53 -5.20 -12.78
C GLU A 23 15.95 -5.30 -11.31
N SER A 24 16.02 -4.17 -10.63
CA SER A 24 16.09 -4.16 -9.16
C SER A 24 14.70 -4.45 -8.56
N ASP A 25 14.67 -4.87 -7.29
CA ASP A 25 13.41 -5.17 -6.61
C ASP A 25 12.46 -3.97 -6.60
N GLY A 26 12.99 -2.76 -6.39
CA GLY A 26 12.21 -1.53 -6.46
C GLY A 26 11.67 -1.23 -7.87
N GLN A 27 12.41 -1.56 -8.95
CA GLN A 27 11.93 -1.41 -10.32
C GLN A 27 10.82 -2.41 -10.64
N SER A 28 10.96 -3.66 -10.22
CA SER A 28 9.95 -4.70 -10.36
C SER A 28 8.66 -4.34 -9.61
N LEU A 29 8.80 -3.83 -8.37
CA LEU A 29 7.67 -3.35 -7.58
C LEU A 29 6.93 -2.21 -8.29
N LEU A 30 7.66 -1.20 -8.75
CA LEU A 30 7.07 -0.06 -9.46
C LEU A 30 6.36 -0.48 -10.74
N LEU A 31 6.96 -1.40 -11.50
CA LEU A 31 6.39 -1.95 -12.73
C LEU A 31 5.07 -2.66 -12.45
N ASN A 32 5.02 -3.51 -11.43
CA ASN A 32 3.82 -4.25 -11.02
C ASN A 32 2.72 -3.30 -10.53
N LEU A 33 3.04 -2.33 -9.69
CA LEU A 33 2.08 -1.31 -9.21
C LEU A 33 1.49 -0.50 -10.37
N THR A 34 2.34 -0.06 -11.31
CA THR A 34 1.89 0.69 -12.49
C THR A 34 0.98 -0.15 -13.37
N PHE A 35 1.30 -1.42 -13.56
CA PHE A 35 0.45 -2.33 -14.34
C PHE A 35 -0.93 -2.53 -13.71
N ILE A 36 -0.97 -2.79 -12.40
CA ILE A 36 -2.25 -2.96 -11.70
C ILE A 36 -3.07 -1.67 -11.74
N ALA A 37 -2.44 -0.51 -11.51
CA ALA A 37 -3.10 0.79 -11.62
C ALA A 37 -3.69 1.01 -13.02
N SER A 38 -2.95 0.65 -14.08
CA SER A 38 -3.44 0.73 -15.47
C SER A 38 -4.63 -0.19 -15.74
N LEU A 39 -4.64 -1.41 -15.17
CA LEU A 39 -5.78 -2.33 -15.28
C LEU A 39 -7.04 -1.76 -14.59
N ILE A 40 -6.86 -1.14 -13.42
CA ILE A 40 -7.95 -0.47 -12.70
C ILE A 40 -8.51 0.69 -13.53
N GLU A 41 -7.65 1.50 -14.13
CA GLU A 41 -8.07 2.62 -14.98
C GLU A 41 -8.83 2.15 -16.22
N ILE A 42 -8.32 1.15 -16.94
CA ILE A 42 -9.01 0.52 -18.07
C ILE A 42 -10.39 -0.03 -17.65
N SER A 43 -10.47 -0.65 -16.47
CA SER A 43 -11.74 -1.14 -15.92
C SER A 43 -12.75 -0.01 -15.65
N ARG A 44 -12.27 1.14 -15.17
CA ARG A 44 -13.09 2.36 -14.97
C ARG A 44 -13.60 2.93 -16.27
N GLU A 45 -12.75 3.05 -17.28
CA GLU A 45 -13.13 3.54 -18.60
C GLU A 45 -14.20 2.66 -19.24
N ARG A 46 -14.05 1.33 -19.15
CA ARG A 46 -15.03 0.37 -19.66
C ARG A 46 -16.38 0.48 -18.95
N LYS A 47 -16.42 0.79 -17.66
CA LYS A 47 -17.67 1.01 -16.94
C LYS A 47 -18.45 2.22 -17.48
N ASN A 48 -17.76 3.23 -17.95
CA ASN A 48 -18.35 4.45 -18.48
C ASN A 48 -18.77 4.33 -19.96
N ALA A 49 -18.29 3.29 -20.64
CA ALA A 49 -18.68 3.00 -22.04
C ALA A 49 -20.04 2.29 -22.05
N SER A 50 -21.09 3.04 -22.40
CA SER A 50 -22.45 2.53 -22.55
C SER A 50 -22.51 1.43 -23.62
N GLY A 51 -22.95 0.22 -23.23
CA GLY A 51 -23.28 -0.86 -24.17
C GLY A 51 -22.57 -2.21 -23.99
N GLN A 52 -21.72 -2.39 -22.98
CA GLN A 52 -21.08 -3.70 -22.74
C GLN A 52 -21.78 -4.49 -21.63
N ILE A 53 -22.29 -5.68 -22.01
CA ILE A 53 -23.07 -6.61 -21.17
C ILE A 53 -22.23 -7.28 -20.05
N LEU A 54 -20.90 -7.20 -20.11
CA LEU A 54 -19.98 -7.85 -19.17
C LEU A 54 -18.95 -6.86 -18.62
N THR A 55 -19.41 -5.86 -17.90
CA THR A 55 -18.52 -5.07 -17.07
C THR A 55 -18.59 -5.59 -15.65
N PRO A 56 -17.49 -6.09 -15.08
CA PRO A 56 -17.39 -6.24 -13.63
C PRO A 56 -17.48 -4.83 -13.04
N GLY A 57 -18.67 -4.41 -12.65
CA GLY A 57 -18.93 -3.07 -12.12
C GLY A 57 -18.50 -2.90 -10.67
N ALA A 58 -17.62 -3.75 -10.16
CA ALA A 58 -17.12 -3.65 -8.82
C ALA A 58 -16.03 -2.57 -8.73
N VAL A 59 -16.35 -1.47 -8.05
CA VAL A 59 -15.32 -0.58 -7.50
C VAL A 59 -14.72 -1.33 -6.29
N ALA A 60 -13.67 -2.10 -6.52
CA ALA A 60 -12.94 -2.74 -5.45
C ALA A 60 -11.86 -1.79 -4.91
N PRO A 61 -11.61 -1.77 -3.58
CA PRO A 61 -10.48 -1.06 -3.03
C PRO A 61 -9.17 -1.70 -3.52
N PHE A 62 -8.19 -0.89 -3.85
CA PHE A 62 -6.85 -1.35 -4.13
C PHE A 62 -6.10 -1.50 -2.80
N VAL A 63 -5.88 -2.73 -2.36
CA VAL A 63 -5.16 -3.02 -1.12
C VAL A 63 -3.70 -3.24 -1.44
N VAL A 64 -2.82 -2.48 -0.79
CA VAL A 64 -1.37 -2.50 -1.01
C VAL A 64 -0.68 -2.72 0.31
N ASP A 65 0.05 -3.83 0.41
CA ASP A 65 0.81 -4.19 1.59
C ASP A 65 2.28 -3.77 1.43
N ALA A 66 2.76 -2.98 2.38
CA ALA A 66 4.15 -2.52 2.51
C ALA A 66 4.82 -2.03 1.20
N PRO A 67 4.18 -1.19 0.35
CA PRO A 67 4.67 -0.89 -1.01
C PRO A 67 5.94 -0.05 -1.05
N PHE A 68 6.44 0.40 0.09
CA PHE A 68 7.57 1.33 0.16
C PHE A 68 8.86 0.70 0.68
N GLY A 69 8.85 -0.59 1.08
CA GLY A 69 9.99 -1.26 1.70
C GLY A 69 11.25 -1.26 0.83
N ASP A 70 11.09 -1.67 -0.42
CA ASP A 70 12.18 -1.87 -1.38
C ASP A 70 12.45 -0.64 -2.27
N LEU A 71 11.84 0.50 -1.95
CA LEU A 71 12.03 1.73 -2.72
C LEU A 71 13.01 2.67 -2.04
N ASP A 72 13.85 3.30 -2.86
CA ASP A 72 14.66 4.43 -2.43
C ASP A 72 13.78 5.61 -1.98
N ASN A 73 14.23 6.37 -1.01
CA ASN A 73 13.51 7.52 -0.45
C ASN A 73 13.02 8.52 -1.51
N LYS A 74 13.79 8.70 -2.60
CA LYS A 74 13.41 9.55 -3.73
C LYS A 74 12.15 9.05 -4.44
N TYR A 75 11.99 7.72 -4.58
CA TYR A 75 10.86 7.13 -5.28
C TYR A 75 9.65 6.92 -4.38
N LYS A 76 9.85 6.74 -3.06
CA LYS A 76 8.75 6.55 -2.09
C LYS A 76 7.70 7.66 -2.20
N GLY A 77 8.12 8.92 -2.21
CA GLY A 77 7.22 10.07 -2.32
C GLY A 77 6.42 10.10 -3.63
N HIS A 78 7.06 9.78 -4.75
CA HIS A 78 6.40 9.75 -6.07
C HIS A 78 5.35 8.63 -6.14
N VAL A 79 5.69 7.42 -5.66
CA VAL A 79 4.78 6.28 -5.62
C VAL A 79 3.61 6.55 -4.66
N ALA A 80 3.91 7.12 -3.48
CA ALA A 80 2.92 7.52 -2.50
C ALA A 80 1.90 8.53 -3.07
N GLN A 81 2.33 9.45 -3.91
CA GLN A 81 1.47 10.40 -4.60
C GLN A 81 0.69 9.77 -5.76
N ALA A 82 1.33 8.90 -6.53
CA ALA A 82 0.75 8.34 -7.77
C ALA A 82 -0.39 7.36 -7.49
N ILE A 83 -0.23 6.43 -6.53
CA ILE A 83 -1.22 5.37 -6.25
C ILE A 83 -2.60 5.94 -5.91
N PRO A 84 -2.78 6.88 -4.95
CA PRO A 84 -4.10 7.42 -4.65
C PRO A 84 -4.73 8.24 -5.78
N ASN A 85 -3.95 8.70 -6.75
CA ASN A 85 -4.46 9.40 -7.92
C ASN A 85 -4.97 8.46 -9.01
N SER A 86 -4.48 7.22 -9.04
CA SER A 86 -4.80 6.24 -10.08
C SER A 86 -6.02 5.39 -9.76
N VAL A 87 -6.51 5.41 -8.51
CA VAL A 87 -7.60 4.53 -8.06
C VAL A 87 -8.65 5.32 -7.28
N ASN A 88 -9.88 4.79 -7.22
CA ASN A 88 -10.97 5.44 -6.48
C ASN A 88 -10.83 5.28 -4.96
N GLN A 89 -10.30 4.15 -4.53
CA GLN A 89 -10.07 3.82 -3.13
C GLN A 89 -8.81 2.98 -3.01
N VAL A 90 -7.94 3.35 -2.09
CA VAL A 90 -6.77 2.57 -1.72
C VAL A 90 -6.77 2.30 -0.22
N VAL A 91 -6.32 1.11 0.14
CA VAL A 91 -6.02 0.73 1.52
C VAL A 91 -4.54 0.42 1.58
N PHE A 92 -3.78 1.22 2.32
CA PHE A 92 -2.37 0.97 2.59
C PHE A 92 -2.22 0.22 3.91
N LEU A 93 -1.49 -0.88 3.90
CA LEU A 93 -1.00 -1.55 5.10
C LEU A 93 0.47 -1.17 5.27
N LEU A 94 0.78 -0.40 6.29
CA LEU A 94 2.10 0.19 6.48
C LEU A 94 2.63 -0.10 7.87
N SER A 95 3.93 -0.36 7.97
CA SER A 95 4.63 -0.28 9.25
C SER A 95 4.97 1.17 9.59
N SER A 96 5.29 1.44 10.85
CA SER A 96 5.73 2.77 11.31
C SER A 96 6.89 3.32 10.47
N SER A 97 7.87 2.47 10.13
CA SER A 97 9.03 2.86 9.32
C SER A 97 8.69 3.20 7.86
N HIS A 98 7.53 2.78 7.35
CA HIS A 98 7.08 3.11 6.01
C HIS A 98 6.20 4.35 5.95
N TRP A 99 5.61 4.75 7.08
CA TRP A 99 4.72 5.91 7.16
C TRP A 99 5.43 7.24 7.30
N GLU A 100 6.73 7.27 7.50
CA GLU A 100 7.49 8.47 7.81
C GLU A 100 7.88 9.31 6.58
N GLY A 101 8.12 10.60 6.82
CA GLY A 101 8.75 11.52 5.88
C GLY A 101 7.96 11.78 4.60
N SER A 102 8.55 11.43 3.45
CA SER A 102 7.95 11.72 2.14
C SER A 102 6.67 10.93 1.85
N VAL A 103 6.48 9.77 2.45
CA VAL A 103 5.25 8.98 2.29
C VAL A 103 4.10 9.70 2.98
N GLU A 104 4.24 9.99 4.26
CA GLU A 104 3.22 10.69 5.04
C GLU A 104 2.85 12.04 4.40
N SER A 105 3.83 12.87 4.09
CA SER A 105 3.60 14.22 3.54
C SER A 105 2.84 14.20 2.20
N ASN A 106 3.00 13.17 1.37
CA ASN A 106 2.31 13.05 0.09
C ASN A 106 0.91 12.41 0.18
N ILE A 107 0.63 11.62 1.21
CA ILE A 107 -0.64 10.90 1.35
C ILE A 107 -1.58 11.59 2.36
N ARG A 108 -1.06 12.23 3.39
CA ARG A 108 -1.81 12.76 4.54
C ARG A 108 -3.08 13.52 4.16
N ALA A 109 -3.00 14.42 3.19
CA ALA A 109 -4.14 15.21 2.72
C ALA A 109 -5.25 14.40 2.01
N LYS A 110 -5.00 13.11 1.71
CA LYS A 110 -5.94 12.20 1.03
C LYS A 110 -6.44 11.10 1.94
N VAL A 111 -5.96 11.04 3.19
CA VAL A 111 -6.40 10.03 4.17
C VAL A 111 -7.81 10.37 4.61
N GLY A 112 -8.76 9.51 4.29
CA GLY A 112 -10.12 9.59 4.80
C GLY A 112 -10.27 8.95 6.17
N LYS A 113 -9.58 7.84 6.40
CA LYS A 113 -9.54 7.13 7.68
C LYS A 113 -8.17 6.49 7.90
N GLU A 114 -7.76 6.47 9.15
CA GLU A 114 -6.52 5.84 9.59
C GLU A 114 -6.83 4.89 10.76
N TYR A 115 -6.21 3.74 10.75
CA TYR A 115 -6.36 2.72 11.77
C TYR A 115 -4.99 2.29 12.28
N ASN A 116 -4.90 2.09 13.58
CA ASN A 116 -3.75 1.53 14.24
C ASN A 116 -4.02 0.05 14.57
N MET A 117 -3.07 -0.82 14.23
CA MET A 117 -3.13 -2.24 14.59
C MET A 117 -2.36 -2.44 15.88
N VAL A 118 -3.04 -2.97 16.90
CA VAL A 118 -2.48 -3.24 18.22
C VAL A 118 -2.36 -4.74 18.42
N LEU A 119 -1.15 -5.22 18.63
CA LEU A 119 -0.88 -6.61 19.01
C LEU A 119 -0.97 -6.74 20.53
N GLU A 120 -1.88 -7.55 21.04
CA GLU A 120 -1.88 -7.98 22.43
C GLU A 120 -1.14 -9.31 22.55
N GLU A 121 -0.10 -9.34 23.38
CA GLU A 121 0.70 -10.54 23.66
C GLU A 121 0.42 -11.07 25.07
N SER A 122 0.18 -12.38 25.17
CA SER A 122 -0.10 -13.05 26.43
C SER A 122 1.09 -13.05 27.38
N ALA A 123 0.79 -13.18 28.67
CA ALA A 123 1.80 -13.24 29.75
C ALA A 123 2.80 -14.38 29.54
N GLY A 124 4.05 -14.17 29.95
CA GLY A 124 5.15 -15.14 29.86
C GLY A 124 6.21 -14.80 28.82
N LYS A 125 6.04 -13.77 28.01
CA LYS A 125 7.10 -13.21 27.16
C LYS A 125 7.96 -12.21 27.96
N LYS A 126 9.21 -12.00 27.51
CA LYS A 126 10.21 -11.21 28.27
C LYS A 126 9.93 -9.71 28.39
N HIS A 127 8.96 -9.20 27.62
CA HIS A 127 8.63 -7.78 27.58
C HIS A 127 7.45 -7.47 28.49
N LYS A 128 7.46 -6.27 29.05
CA LYS A 128 6.37 -5.73 29.90
C LYS A 128 6.05 -4.32 29.44
N GLY A 129 4.78 -3.93 29.59
CA GLY A 129 4.32 -2.59 29.25
C GLY A 129 3.67 -2.54 27.88
N ALA A 130 4.03 -1.56 27.06
CA ALA A 130 3.51 -1.37 25.71
C ALA A 130 4.54 -0.67 24.81
N ASP A 131 4.50 -0.97 23.52
CA ASP A 131 5.21 -0.22 22.49
C ASP A 131 4.27 0.80 21.87
N TYR A 132 4.82 1.91 21.40
CA TYR A 132 4.05 3.04 20.92
C TYR A 132 4.55 3.56 19.56
N ILE A 133 3.61 4.09 18.79
CA ILE A 133 3.89 4.94 17.63
C ILE A 133 3.35 6.35 17.88
N ASP A 134 4.04 7.35 17.39
CA ASP A 134 3.52 8.73 17.37
C ASP A 134 2.82 9.00 16.03
N ILE A 135 1.56 9.41 16.12
CA ILE A 135 0.77 9.81 14.95
C ILE A 135 0.23 11.22 15.24
N LEU A 136 0.74 12.21 14.54
CA LEU A 136 0.36 13.63 14.70
C LEU A 136 0.50 14.14 16.14
N GLY A 137 1.58 13.77 16.82
CA GLY A 137 1.86 14.19 18.20
C GLY A 137 1.03 13.47 19.26
N ARG A 138 0.31 12.41 18.89
CA ARG A 138 -0.39 11.53 19.82
C ARG A 138 0.24 10.14 19.81
N LYS A 139 0.43 9.57 21.00
CA LYS A 139 0.95 8.22 21.16
C LYS A 139 -0.16 7.20 21.09
N TYR A 140 0.01 6.22 20.20
CA TYR A 140 -0.87 5.06 20.06
C TYR A 140 -0.07 3.79 20.38
N GLU A 141 -0.68 2.87 21.13
CA GLU A 141 -0.07 1.58 21.44
C GLU A 141 -0.04 0.71 20.20
N THR A 142 1.10 0.09 19.90
CA THR A 142 1.24 -0.90 18.82
C THR A 142 1.36 -2.31 19.35
N VAL A 143 1.93 -2.48 20.56
CA VAL A 143 2.00 -3.77 21.26
C VAL A 143 1.62 -3.56 22.70
N ARG A 144 0.76 -4.43 23.25
CA ARG A 144 0.42 -4.54 24.67
C ARG A 144 0.92 -5.89 25.18
N TYR A 145 1.74 -5.88 26.21
CA TYR A 145 2.28 -7.09 26.83
C TYR A 145 1.49 -7.48 28.06
N ASP A 146 1.67 -8.73 28.51
CA ASP A 146 1.02 -9.32 29.70
C ASP A 146 -0.53 -9.38 29.60
N CYS A 147 -1.06 -9.53 28.40
CA CYS A 147 -2.49 -9.69 28.16
C CYS A 147 -2.99 -11.12 28.45
N ALA A 148 -4.30 -11.31 28.57
CA ALA A 148 -4.89 -12.62 28.84
C ALA A 148 -4.68 -13.65 27.72
N LYS A 149 -4.59 -13.19 26.48
CA LYS A 149 -4.35 -14.02 25.29
C LYS A 149 -3.80 -13.17 24.14
N ASP A 150 -3.15 -13.85 23.19
CA ASP A 150 -2.69 -13.23 21.96
C ASP A 150 -3.88 -12.87 21.07
N LYS A 151 -3.95 -11.63 20.61
CA LYS A 151 -4.91 -11.15 19.62
C LYS A 151 -4.43 -9.85 18.98
N THR A 152 -4.96 -9.55 17.79
CA THR A 152 -4.75 -8.25 17.14
C THR A 152 -6.06 -7.45 17.19
N LEU A 153 -5.96 -6.19 17.56
CA LEU A 153 -7.04 -5.22 17.53
C LEU A 153 -6.80 -4.21 16.41
N ILE A 154 -7.89 -3.65 15.89
CA ILE A 154 -7.85 -2.53 14.94
C ILE A 154 -8.57 -1.37 15.63
N GLU A 155 -7.84 -0.29 15.87
CA GLU A 155 -8.35 0.90 16.55
C GLU A 155 -8.32 2.09 15.58
N GLU A 156 -9.43 2.80 15.43
CA GLU A 156 -9.47 4.00 14.58
C GLU A 156 -8.65 5.11 15.23
N VAL A 157 -7.73 5.67 14.47
CA VAL A 157 -6.99 6.88 14.86
C VAL A 157 -7.95 8.06 14.77
N GLY A 158 -8.01 8.89 15.83
CA GLY A 158 -8.99 9.95 15.94
C GLY A 158 -9.12 10.82 14.69
N SER A 159 -10.37 11.20 14.38
CA SER A 159 -10.73 11.90 13.15
C SER A 159 -9.90 13.16 12.94
N TYR A 160 -9.39 13.32 11.71
CA TYR A 160 -8.83 14.56 11.22
C TYR A 160 -10.01 15.52 10.95
N VAL A 161 -10.25 16.45 11.87
CA VAL A 161 -11.15 17.61 11.66
C VAL A 161 -10.28 18.84 11.41
#